data_880ea92b7729b585bbc99082966cb057
#
_entry.id   880ea92b7729b585bbc99082966cb057
#
_cell.length_a   1.000
_cell.length_b   1.000
_cell.length_c   1.000
_cell.angle_alpha   90.00
_cell.angle_beta   90.00
_cell.angle_gamma   90.00
#
_symmetry.space_group_name_H-M   'P 1'
#
loop_
_entity.id
_entity.type
_entity.pdbx_description
1 polymer ?
#
loop_
_entity_poly.entity_id
_entity_poly.type
_entity_poly.pdbx_seq_one_letter_code
_entity_poly.pdbx_strand_id
1 'polypeptide(L)' 'MADANDRLFTAIIEREDDAYVALCPELDIASQGGSIEEALSNLREAVDLFFEAADPRELRERQRGHVFVTQFQATRG' A
#
# COMPACT_ATOMS: atom_id res chain seq x y z
N MET A 1 -21.35 -7.11 -0.18
CA MET A 1 -20.84 -7.09 -1.55
C MET A 1 -20.08 -5.81 -1.80
N ALA A 2 -18.89 -5.91 -2.43
CA ALA A 2 -18.09 -4.72 -2.66
C ALA A 2 -18.71 -3.79 -3.68
N ASP A 3 -18.54 -2.49 -3.48
CA ASP A 3 -18.92 -1.48 -4.46
C ASP A 3 -18.08 -1.69 -5.72
N ALA A 4 -18.62 -1.31 -6.89
CA ALA A 4 -17.90 -1.40 -8.16
C ALA A 4 -16.61 -0.59 -8.15
N ASN A 5 -16.50 0.42 -7.28
CA ASN A 5 -15.31 1.26 -7.15
C ASN A 5 -14.34 0.74 -6.09
N ASP A 6 -14.74 -0.25 -5.33
CA ASP A 6 -13.85 -0.82 -4.31
C ASP A 6 -12.79 -1.69 -4.98
N ARG A 7 -11.59 -1.59 -4.50
CA ARG A 7 -10.46 -2.36 -4.99
C ARG A 7 -9.65 -2.88 -3.83
N LEU A 8 -9.03 -4.01 -4.04
CA LEU A 8 -8.08 -4.55 -3.07
C LEU A 8 -6.69 -4.05 -3.45
N PHE A 9 -6.01 -3.50 -2.46
CA PHE A 9 -4.63 -3.08 -2.61
C PHE A 9 -3.74 -3.90 -1.70
N THR A 10 -2.49 -4.02 -2.08
CA THR A 10 -1.50 -4.74 -1.28
C THR A 10 -0.95 -3.83 -0.21
N ALA A 11 -0.73 -4.38 0.97
CA ALA A 11 0.02 -3.71 2.01
C ALA A 11 1.21 -4.59 2.38
N ILE A 12 2.41 -4.04 2.25
CA ILE A 12 3.64 -4.69 2.68
C ILE A 12 4.08 -3.96 3.94
N ILE A 13 4.17 -4.71 5.04
CA ILE A 13 4.43 -4.10 6.35
C ILE A 13 5.78 -4.56 6.86
N GLU A 14 6.62 -3.62 7.23
CA GLU A 14 7.94 -3.88 7.78
C GLU A 14 8.07 -3.20 9.14
N ARG A 15 8.77 -3.87 10.03
CA ARG A 15 9.11 -3.27 11.30
C ARG A 15 10.39 -2.47 11.15
N GLU A 16 10.39 -1.23 11.62
CA GLU A 16 11.57 -0.37 11.68
C GLU A 16 11.71 0.15 13.10
N ASP A 17 12.73 -0.32 13.80
CA ASP A 17 12.93 0.02 15.21
C ASP A 17 11.66 -0.26 16.02
N ASP A 18 11.05 0.75 16.62
CA ASP A 18 9.85 0.58 17.43
C ASP A 18 8.57 0.88 16.63
N ALA A 19 8.69 1.11 15.35
CA ALA A 19 7.56 1.47 14.50
C ALA A 19 7.36 0.45 13.40
N TYR A 20 6.22 0.54 12.73
CA TYR A 20 5.90 -0.27 11.56
C TYR A 20 5.62 0.65 10.39
N VAL A 21 6.12 0.26 9.21
CA VAL A 21 5.88 0.97 7.96
C VAL A 21 5.02 0.08 7.07
N ALA A 22 3.96 0.64 6.53
CA ALA A 22 3.09 -0.06 5.59
C ALA A 22 3.21 0.60 4.23
N LEU A 23 3.49 -0.19 3.21
CA LEU A 23 3.64 0.28 1.83
C LEU A 23 2.57 -0.32 0.95
N CYS A 24 1.91 0.52 0.16
CA CYS A 24 1.04 0.11 -0.92
C CYS A 24 1.82 0.22 -2.22
N PRO A 25 2.35 -0.90 -2.75
CA PRO A 25 3.21 -0.83 -3.93
C PRO A 25 2.48 -0.42 -5.20
N GLU A 26 1.19 -0.72 -5.31
CA GLU A 26 0.41 -0.33 -6.49
C GLU A 26 0.36 1.18 -6.69
N LEU A 27 0.36 1.93 -5.59
CA LEU A 27 0.23 3.38 -5.63
C LEU A 27 1.50 4.10 -5.18
N ASP A 28 2.48 3.35 -4.71
CA ASP A 28 3.72 3.91 -4.14
C ASP A 28 3.41 4.89 -3.01
N ILE A 29 2.52 4.48 -2.13
CA ILE A 29 2.13 5.26 -0.96
C ILE A 29 2.52 4.46 0.27
N ALA A 30 3.12 5.13 1.25
CA ALA A 30 3.52 4.50 2.49
C ALA A 30 3.02 5.30 3.67
N SER A 31 2.85 4.61 4.79
CA SER A 31 2.50 5.24 6.04
C SER A 31 3.15 4.46 7.18
N GLN A 32 3.03 4.95 8.39
CA GLN A 32 3.65 4.29 9.54
C GLN A 32 2.75 4.37 10.76
N GLY A 33 3.07 3.56 11.74
CA GLY A 33 2.35 3.55 13.00
C GLY A 33 3.12 2.77 14.05
N GLY A 34 2.62 2.80 15.29
CA GLY A 34 3.25 2.12 16.40
C GLY A 34 2.89 0.63 16.49
N SER A 35 1.99 0.16 15.65
CA SER A 35 1.61 -1.24 15.55
C SER A 35 1.29 -1.57 14.11
N ILE A 36 1.18 -2.85 13.81
CA ILE A 36 0.78 -3.28 12.46
C ILE A 36 -0.59 -2.73 12.11
N GLU A 37 -1.52 -2.81 13.06
CA GLU A 37 -2.89 -2.33 12.85
C GLU A 37 -2.92 -0.83 12.61
N GLU A 38 -2.12 -0.08 13.36
CA GLU A 38 -2.06 1.37 13.20
C GLU A 38 -1.43 1.75 11.88
N ALA A 39 -0.33 1.10 11.51
CA ALA A 39 0.33 1.38 10.22
C ALA A 39 -0.61 1.10 9.06
N LEU A 40 -1.35 -0.01 9.13
CA LEU A 40 -2.31 -0.36 8.09
C LEU A 40 -3.47 0.63 8.02
N SER A 41 -3.99 1.03 9.18
CA SER A 41 -5.08 2.01 9.25
C SER A 41 -4.63 3.35 8.67
N ASN A 42 -3.41 3.77 9.00
CA ASN A 42 -2.86 5.02 8.48
C ASN A 42 -2.60 4.94 6.99
N LEU A 43 -2.16 3.78 6.50
CA LEU A 43 -1.99 3.58 5.06
C LEU A 43 -3.32 3.69 4.33
N ARG A 44 -4.36 3.05 4.86
CA ARG A 44 -5.70 3.11 4.28
C ARG A 44 -6.18 4.55 4.19
N GLU A 45 -6.00 5.32 5.25
CA GLU A 45 -6.38 6.74 5.26
C GLU A 45 -5.59 7.52 4.21
N ALA A 46 -4.29 7.25 4.09
CA ALA A 46 -3.46 7.92 3.09
C ALA A 46 -3.91 7.60 1.67
N VAL A 47 -4.28 6.35 1.41
CA VAL A 47 -4.80 5.95 0.10
C VAL A 47 -6.14 6.60 -0.18
N ASP A 48 -7.03 6.65 0.80
CA ASP A 48 -8.32 7.31 0.65
C ASP A 48 -8.15 8.79 0.32
N LEU A 49 -7.23 9.47 1.02
CA LEU A 49 -6.94 10.87 0.77
C LEU A 49 -6.33 11.09 -0.62
N PHE A 50 -5.48 10.17 -1.06
CA PHE A 50 -4.93 10.24 -2.41
C PHE A 50 -6.04 10.20 -3.46
N PHE A 51 -6.99 9.27 -3.32
CA PHE A 51 -8.10 9.17 -4.27
C PHE A 51 -9.01 10.40 -4.25
N GLU A 52 -9.16 11.05 -3.11
CA GLU A 52 -9.94 12.27 -3.01
C GLU A 52 -9.28 13.46 -3.69
N ALA A 53 -7.94 13.53 -3.60
CA ALA A 53 -7.18 14.70 -4.04
C ALA A 53 -6.61 14.57 -5.45
N ALA A 54 -6.35 13.35 -5.92
CA ALA A 54 -5.69 13.13 -7.20
C ALA A 54 -6.64 13.39 -8.37
N ASP A 55 -6.12 14.00 -9.43
CA ASP A 55 -6.92 14.15 -10.64
C ASP A 55 -6.97 12.84 -11.43
N PRO A 56 -7.90 12.72 -12.41
CA PRO A 56 -8.03 11.48 -13.16
C PRO A 56 -6.78 11.03 -13.89
N ARG A 57 -5.95 11.95 -14.35
CA ARG A 57 -4.70 11.60 -15.01
C ARG A 57 -3.74 10.95 -14.04
N GLU A 58 -3.58 11.54 -12.86
CA GLU A 58 -2.71 10.99 -11.83
C GLU A 58 -3.16 9.62 -11.38
N LEU A 59 -4.47 9.44 -11.23
CA LEU A 59 -5.03 8.13 -10.87
C LEU A 59 -4.68 7.08 -11.92
N ARG A 60 -4.82 7.42 -13.20
CA ARG A 60 -4.50 6.49 -14.27
C ARG A 60 -3.01 6.13 -14.30
N GLU A 61 -2.16 7.12 -14.11
CA GLU A 61 -0.71 6.90 -14.11
C GLU A 61 -0.28 5.99 -12.97
N ARG A 62 -0.85 6.19 -11.78
CA ARG A 62 -0.50 5.37 -10.62
C ARG A 62 -1.02 3.94 -10.74
N GLN A 63 -2.13 3.73 -11.42
CA GLN A 63 -2.78 2.42 -11.48
C GLN A 63 -2.50 1.63 -12.74
N ARG A 64 -1.65 2.11 -13.63
CA ARG A 64 -1.47 1.42 -14.90
C ARG A 64 -0.58 0.19 -14.81
N GLY A 65 0.20 0.04 -13.77
CA GLY A 65 1.06 -1.11 -13.58
C GLY A 65 0.39 -2.18 -12.75
N HIS A 66 0.85 -3.40 -12.88
CA HIS A 66 0.43 -4.51 -12.04
C HIS A 66 1.59 -4.87 -11.13
N VAL A 67 1.27 -5.12 -9.86
CA VAL A 67 2.26 -5.49 -8.86
C VAL A 67 2.02 -6.94 -8.46
N PHE A 68 3.08 -7.73 -8.48
CA PHE A 68 3.02 -9.13 -8.06
C PHE A 68 3.94 -9.29 -6.86
N VAL A 69 3.40 -9.84 -5.79
CA VAL A 69 4.16 -10.08 -4.56
C VAL A 69 4.35 -11.58 -4.42
N THR A 70 5.60 -12.02 -4.33
CA THR A 70 5.90 -13.42 -4.22
C THR A 70 7.13 -13.62 -3.34
N GLN A 71 7.42 -14.85 -3.05
CA GLN A 71 8.60 -15.25 -2.28
C GLN A 71 9.48 -16.13 -3.15
N PHE A 72 10.77 -16.07 -2.91
CA PHE A 72 11.71 -16.94 -3.59
C PHE A 72 12.74 -17.43 -2.60
N GLN A 73 13.36 -18.56 -2.91
CA GLN A 73 14.36 -19.14 -2.05
C GLN A 73 15.75 -18.73 -2.52
N ALA A 74 16.51 -18.17 -1.61
CA ALA A 74 17.90 -17.81 -1.88
C ALA A 74 18.82 -18.82 -1.23
N THR A 75 19.95 -19.07 -1.86
CA THR A 75 20.95 -19.98 -1.35
C THR A 75 22.18 -19.21 -0.91
N ARG A 76 22.62 -19.45 0.31
CA ARG A 76 23.86 -18.87 0.82
C ARG A 76 25.01 -19.77 0.42
N GLY A 77 25.91 -19.20 -0.34
CA GLY A 77 27.06 -19.95 -0.82
C GLY A 77 28.21 -20.01 0.14
#